data_d3aa26c9fff8914b36b9e9c6100d3168
#
_entry.id   d3aa26c9fff8914b36b9e9c6100d3168
#
_cell.length_a   1.000
_cell.length_b   1.000
_cell.length_c   1.000
_cell.angle_alpha   90.00
_cell.angle_beta   90.00
_cell.angle_gamma   90.00
#
_symmetry.space_group_name_H-M   'P 1'
#
loop_
_entity.id
_entity.type
_entity.pdbx_description
1 polymer ?
#
loop_
_entity_poly.entity_id
_entity_poly.type
_entity_poly.pdbx_seq_one_letter_code
_entity_poly.pdbx_strand_id
1 'polypeptide(L)'
;ISLGLVGSEMCIRDRVMYKKRKAKEKGNETLKQLMQSNNNTEILDLLRKHTREELVKVLEFTEENFERTVTAFLHENLRGLRRAMGSVKFEKQLIKQMKRTGTLAMCRLDNNTVLEKGLYYYQGNDFASELVYSIGRLCEPCLEHIDNNFKPLDTIQKGEFSDVTEDIVYLLQVCRHKMENNDYEDFENELRKANDLNGQLSHLK
;
A
#
# COMPACT_ATOMS: atom_id res chain seq x y z
N ILE A 1 3.84 17.24 -36.67
CA ILE A 1 4.67 17.37 -35.49
C ILE A 1 3.89 16.78 -34.29
N SER A 2 3.90 15.48 -34.11
CA SER A 2 3.25 14.82 -32.96
C SER A 2 3.94 13.51 -32.57
N LEU A 3 5.26 13.45 -32.66
CA LEU A 3 6.05 12.24 -32.35
C LEU A 3 6.56 12.15 -30.91
N GLY A 4 6.40 13.21 -30.10
CA GLY A 4 6.94 13.26 -28.73
C GLY A 4 6.06 12.62 -27.65
N LEU A 5 4.73 12.54 -27.84
CA LEU A 5 3.78 12.05 -26.84
C LEU A 5 3.60 10.53 -26.85
N VAL A 6 3.76 9.90 -28.01
CA VAL A 6 3.61 8.44 -28.17
C VAL A 6 4.73 7.67 -27.45
N GLY A 7 5.95 8.21 -27.43
CA GLY A 7 7.10 7.57 -26.77
C GLY A 7 7.00 7.55 -25.24
N SER A 8 6.46 8.59 -24.62
CA SER A 8 6.36 8.65 -23.15
C SER A 8 5.24 7.77 -22.59
N GLU A 9 4.12 7.63 -23.30
CA GLU A 9 3.03 6.75 -22.89
C GLU A 9 3.40 5.26 -23.07
N MET A 10 4.12 4.92 -24.14
CA MET A 10 4.66 3.58 -24.35
C MET A 10 5.65 3.20 -23.24
N CYS A 11 6.58 4.08 -22.86
CA CYS A 11 7.51 3.82 -21.75
C CYS A 11 6.81 3.62 -20.40
N ILE A 12 5.74 4.35 -20.11
CA ILE A 12 4.97 4.17 -18.86
C ILE A 12 4.24 2.83 -18.88
N ARG A 13 3.60 2.47 -19.99
CA ARG A 13 2.89 1.21 -20.17
C ARG A 13 3.85 0.02 -20.08
N ASP A 14 5.02 0.10 -20.70
CA ASP A 14 6.03 -0.94 -20.66
C ASP A 14 6.62 -1.11 -19.26
N ARG A 15 6.85 -0.01 -18.53
CA ARG A 15 7.30 -0.03 -17.13
C ARG A 15 6.28 -0.69 -16.20
N VAL A 16 4.98 -0.42 -16.38
CA VAL A 16 3.90 -1.06 -15.64
C VAL A 16 3.81 -2.55 -15.98
N MET A 17 3.92 -2.90 -17.27
CA MET A 17 3.91 -4.29 -17.71
C MET A 17 5.13 -5.06 -17.21
N TYR A 18 6.31 -4.44 -17.19
CA TYR A 18 7.53 -5.03 -16.63
C TYR A 18 7.40 -5.27 -15.12
N LYS A 19 6.94 -4.28 -14.35
CA LYS A 19 6.66 -4.45 -12.91
C LYS A 19 5.65 -5.59 -12.66
N LYS A 20 4.59 -5.69 -13.47
CA LYS A 20 3.61 -6.78 -13.40
C LYS A 20 4.23 -8.15 -13.63
N ARG A 21 5.07 -8.30 -14.65
CA ARG A 21 5.76 -9.57 -14.95
C ARG A 21 6.69 -9.96 -13.81
N LYS A 22 7.53 -9.02 -13.34
CA LYS A 22 8.48 -9.26 -12.25
C LYS A 22 7.80 -9.62 -10.92
N ALA A 23 6.69 -8.96 -10.57
CA ALA A 23 5.91 -9.29 -9.39
C ALA A 23 5.27 -10.68 -9.49
N LYS A 24 4.73 -11.04 -10.66
CA LYS A 24 4.17 -12.37 -10.93
C LYS A 24 5.23 -13.47 -10.87
N GLU A 25 6.42 -13.23 -11.44
CA GLU A 25 7.56 -14.17 -11.41
C GLU A 25 8.02 -14.41 -9.97
N LYS A 26 8.22 -13.34 -9.17
CA LYS A 26 8.61 -13.44 -7.76
C LYS A 26 7.56 -14.21 -6.94
N GLY A 27 6.28 -13.92 -7.10
CA GLY A 27 5.20 -14.64 -6.42
C GLY A 27 5.15 -16.13 -6.80
N ASN A 28 5.42 -16.47 -8.05
CA ASN A 28 5.50 -17.86 -8.49
C ASN A 28 6.72 -18.58 -7.92
N GLU A 29 7.86 -17.91 -7.78
CA GLU A 29 9.07 -18.47 -7.20
C GLU A 29 8.91 -18.75 -5.70
N THR A 30 8.37 -17.82 -4.95
CA THR A 30 8.02 -18.01 -3.53
C THR A 30 7.03 -19.17 -3.36
N LEU A 31 6.00 -19.24 -4.20
CA LEU A 31 5.04 -20.35 -4.16
C LEU A 31 5.73 -21.69 -4.45
N LYS A 32 6.65 -21.75 -5.40
CA LYS A 32 7.44 -22.97 -5.68
C LYS A 32 8.25 -23.41 -4.46
N GLN A 33 8.96 -22.49 -3.79
CA GLN A 33 9.72 -22.77 -2.58
C GLN A 33 8.82 -23.31 -1.48
N LEU A 34 7.68 -22.63 -1.23
CA LEU A 34 6.67 -23.07 -0.25
C LEU A 34 6.10 -24.46 -0.59
N MET A 35 5.93 -24.78 -1.87
CA MET A 35 5.41 -26.08 -2.33
C MET A 35 6.45 -27.21 -2.28
N GLN A 36 7.72 -26.90 -2.23
CA GLN A 36 8.81 -27.89 -2.14
C GLN A 36 9.15 -28.27 -0.70
N SER A 37 8.92 -27.40 0.27
CA SER A 37 9.16 -27.70 1.69
C SER A 37 8.10 -28.65 2.25
N ASN A 38 8.55 -29.61 3.06
CA ASN A 38 7.70 -30.55 3.81
C ASN A 38 7.78 -30.31 5.33
N ASN A 39 8.48 -29.26 5.77
CA ASN A 39 8.66 -28.93 7.18
C ASN A 39 7.81 -27.72 7.55
N ASN A 40 6.92 -27.88 8.52
CA ASN A 40 6.05 -26.79 8.98
C ASN A 40 6.83 -25.55 9.42
N THR A 41 7.94 -25.71 10.12
CA THR A 41 8.79 -24.60 10.58
C THR A 41 9.35 -23.81 9.40
N GLU A 42 9.88 -24.51 8.40
CA GLU A 42 10.41 -23.89 7.20
C GLU A 42 9.33 -23.15 6.40
N ILE A 43 8.15 -23.75 6.26
CA ILE A 43 6.99 -23.11 5.59
C ILE A 43 6.61 -21.83 6.34
N LEU A 44 6.55 -21.86 7.67
CA LEU A 44 6.21 -20.68 8.48
C LEU A 44 7.25 -19.57 8.34
N ASP A 45 8.53 -19.89 8.37
CA ASP A 45 9.60 -18.90 8.25
C ASP A 45 9.61 -18.26 6.85
N LEU A 46 9.43 -19.05 5.80
CA LEU A 46 9.28 -18.56 4.44
C LEU A 46 8.03 -17.67 4.31
N LEU A 47 6.91 -18.08 4.90
CA LEU A 47 5.67 -17.32 4.88
C LEU A 47 5.81 -15.99 5.63
N ARG A 48 6.41 -15.99 6.82
CA ARG A 48 6.69 -14.78 7.60
C ARG A 48 7.58 -13.80 6.83
N LYS A 49 8.68 -14.30 6.27
CA LYS A 49 9.60 -13.49 5.46
C LYS A 49 8.87 -12.87 4.26
N HIS A 50 8.14 -13.69 3.53
CA HIS A 50 7.39 -13.22 2.36
C HIS A 50 6.34 -12.19 2.74
N THR A 51 5.53 -12.46 3.76
CA THR A 51 4.48 -11.54 4.22
C THR A 51 5.08 -10.20 4.65
N ARG A 52 6.18 -10.20 5.42
CA ARG A 52 6.87 -8.99 5.82
C ARG A 52 7.37 -8.18 4.63
N GLU A 53 8.04 -8.82 3.67
CA GLU A 53 8.53 -8.15 2.46
C GLU A 53 7.39 -7.53 1.64
N GLU A 54 6.24 -8.19 1.58
CA GLU A 54 5.09 -7.67 0.85
C GLU A 54 4.39 -6.52 1.62
N LEU A 55 4.33 -6.60 2.96
CA LEU A 55 3.80 -5.52 3.80
C LEU A 55 4.66 -4.26 3.72
N VAL A 56 5.99 -4.40 3.72
CA VAL A 56 6.91 -3.26 3.50
C VAL A 56 6.63 -2.59 2.16
N LYS A 57 6.43 -3.35 1.09
CA LYS A 57 6.08 -2.79 -0.23
C LYS A 57 4.71 -2.10 -0.23
N VAL A 58 3.75 -2.64 0.51
CA VAL A 58 2.42 -2.02 0.64
C VAL A 58 2.53 -0.69 1.39
N LEU A 59 3.36 -0.61 2.44
CA LEU A 59 3.62 0.64 3.16
C LEU A 59 4.31 1.66 2.25
N GLU A 60 5.35 1.26 1.51
CA GLU A 60 6.02 2.11 0.52
C GLU A 60 5.03 2.62 -0.55
N PHE A 61 4.20 1.72 -1.09
CA PHE A 61 3.14 2.09 -2.02
C PHE A 61 2.17 3.09 -1.42
N THR A 62 1.74 2.87 -0.17
CA THR A 62 0.77 3.72 0.54
C THR A 62 1.35 5.10 0.76
N GLU A 63 2.58 5.21 1.26
CA GLU A 63 3.33 6.45 1.44
C GLU A 63 3.39 7.25 0.12
N GLU A 64 3.96 6.66 -0.93
CA GLU A 64 4.12 7.33 -2.22
C GLU A 64 2.80 7.77 -2.86
N ASN A 65 1.77 6.93 -2.79
CA ASN A 65 0.52 7.25 -3.47
C ASN A 65 -0.40 8.13 -2.63
N PHE A 66 -0.27 8.14 -1.32
CA PHE A 66 -0.91 9.11 -0.45
C PHE A 66 -0.37 10.52 -0.77
N GLU A 67 0.94 10.73 -0.66
CA GLU A 67 1.59 12.00 -0.95
C GLU A 67 1.31 12.48 -2.38
N ARG A 68 1.42 11.58 -3.36
CA ARG A 68 1.12 11.88 -4.77
C ARG A 68 -0.33 12.30 -4.99
N THR A 69 -1.27 11.66 -4.31
CA THR A 69 -2.71 11.98 -4.42
C THR A 69 -2.98 13.37 -3.85
N VAL A 70 -2.48 13.66 -2.65
CA VAL A 70 -2.65 14.96 -2.01
C VAL A 70 -1.98 16.06 -2.83
N THR A 71 -0.73 15.88 -3.22
CA THR A 71 -0.01 16.85 -4.06
C THR A 71 -0.75 17.12 -5.37
N ALA A 72 -1.23 16.06 -6.03
CA ALA A 72 -1.98 16.22 -7.27
C ALA A 72 -3.33 16.94 -7.05
N PHE A 73 -3.98 16.73 -5.92
CA PHE A 73 -5.21 17.41 -5.55
C PHE A 73 -4.98 18.90 -5.27
N LEU A 74 -4.00 19.24 -4.42
CA LEU A 74 -3.67 20.63 -4.07
C LEU A 74 -3.25 21.47 -5.27
N HIS A 75 -2.67 20.86 -6.32
CA HIS A 75 -2.27 21.50 -7.57
C HIS A 75 -3.29 21.32 -8.70
N GLU A 76 -4.48 20.80 -8.42
CA GLU A 76 -5.54 20.57 -9.41
C GLU A 76 -5.07 19.72 -10.61
N ASN A 77 -4.15 18.79 -10.36
CA ASN A 77 -3.55 17.94 -11.39
C ASN A 77 -4.37 16.67 -11.66
N LEU A 78 -5.37 16.80 -12.52
CA LEU A 78 -6.25 15.70 -12.92
C LEU A 78 -5.49 14.47 -13.46
N ARG A 79 -4.41 14.71 -14.24
CA ARG A 79 -3.59 13.62 -14.79
C ARG A 79 -2.84 12.86 -13.67
N GLY A 80 -2.37 13.60 -12.66
CA GLY A 80 -1.73 13.03 -11.46
C GLY A 80 -2.68 12.10 -10.71
N LEU A 81 -3.91 12.55 -10.45
CA LEU A 81 -4.94 11.76 -9.77
C LEU A 81 -5.35 10.52 -10.56
N ARG A 82 -5.55 10.63 -11.87
CA ARG A 82 -5.84 9.47 -12.73
C ARG A 82 -4.72 8.43 -12.71
N ARG A 83 -3.45 8.86 -12.63
CA ARG A 83 -2.30 7.97 -12.48
C ARG A 83 -2.28 7.30 -11.11
N ALA A 84 -2.53 8.04 -10.03
CA ALA A 84 -2.63 7.50 -8.68
C ALA A 84 -3.74 6.43 -8.59
N MET A 85 -4.93 6.70 -9.12
CA MET A 85 -6.01 5.72 -9.21
C MET A 85 -5.64 4.47 -10.03
N GLY A 86 -4.89 4.64 -11.13
CA GLY A 86 -4.35 3.54 -11.92
C GLY A 86 -3.38 2.66 -11.11
N SER A 87 -2.52 3.28 -10.28
CA SER A 87 -1.61 2.59 -9.38
C SER A 87 -2.36 1.79 -8.32
N VAL A 88 -3.40 2.36 -7.71
CA VAL A 88 -4.28 1.67 -6.74
C VAL A 88 -4.93 0.43 -7.35
N LYS A 89 -5.47 0.53 -8.57
CA LYS A 89 -6.06 -0.62 -9.26
C LYS A 89 -5.05 -1.75 -9.49
N PHE A 90 -3.82 -1.39 -9.77
CA PHE A 90 -2.75 -2.36 -9.94
C PHE A 90 -2.37 -3.02 -8.60
N GLU A 91 -2.17 -2.22 -7.54
CA GLU A 91 -1.79 -2.74 -6.23
C GLU A 91 -2.85 -3.66 -5.63
N LYS A 92 -4.14 -3.38 -5.82
CA LYS A 92 -5.23 -4.30 -5.47
C LYS A 92 -5.08 -5.69 -6.11
N GLN A 93 -4.52 -5.78 -7.31
CA GLN A 93 -4.25 -7.08 -7.96
C GLN A 93 -3.06 -7.80 -7.32
N LEU A 94 -2.01 -7.07 -6.91
CA LEU A 94 -0.86 -7.64 -6.21
C LEU A 94 -1.25 -8.20 -4.84
N ILE A 95 -2.07 -7.48 -4.08
CA ILE A 95 -2.58 -7.96 -2.79
C ILE A 95 -3.42 -9.24 -2.95
N LYS A 96 -4.25 -9.33 -3.99
CA LYS A 96 -4.98 -10.57 -4.27
C LYS A 96 -4.04 -11.75 -4.53
N GLN A 97 -2.93 -11.51 -5.23
CA GLN A 97 -1.91 -12.53 -5.47
C GLN A 97 -1.19 -12.92 -4.18
N MET A 98 -0.81 -11.95 -3.35
CA MET A 98 -0.20 -12.17 -2.04
C MET A 98 -1.11 -13.04 -1.14
N LYS A 99 -2.38 -12.68 -0.99
CA LYS A 99 -3.37 -13.45 -0.24
C LYS A 99 -3.47 -14.89 -0.76
N ARG A 100 -3.54 -15.09 -2.07
CA ARG A 100 -3.60 -16.42 -2.67
C ARG A 100 -2.36 -17.26 -2.35
N THR A 101 -1.17 -16.70 -2.49
CA THR A 101 0.09 -17.39 -2.19
C THR A 101 0.14 -17.85 -0.73
N GLY A 102 -0.21 -16.96 0.19
CA GLY A 102 -0.21 -17.31 1.61
C GLY A 102 -1.32 -18.29 1.99
N THR A 103 -2.51 -18.18 1.43
CA THR A 103 -3.57 -19.17 1.67
C THR A 103 -3.12 -20.57 1.23
N LEU A 104 -2.48 -20.69 0.06
CA LEU A 104 -1.94 -21.97 -0.41
C LEU A 104 -0.83 -22.49 0.50
N ALA A 105 0.02 -21.63 1.06
CA ALA A 105 1.02 -22.02 2.05
C ALA A 105 0.38 -22.49 3.36
N MET A 106 -0.62 -21.78 3.85
CA MET A 106 -1.36 -22.17 5.07
C MET A 106 -2.07 -23.52 4.96
N CYS A 107 -2.59 -23.86 3.77
CA CYS A 107 -3.21 -25.16 3.51
C CYS A 107 -2.24 -26.35 3.64
N ARG A 108 -0.93 -26.11 3.70
CA ARG A 108 0.09 -27.15 3.86
C ARG A 108 0.54 -27.35 5.30
N LEU A 109 0.18 -26.45 6.19
CA LEU A 109 0.48 -26.53 7.61
C LEU A 109 -0.53 -27.47 8.30
N ASP A 110 -0.12 -28.05 9.41
CA ASP A 110 -1.03 -28.80 10.26
C ASP A 110 -2.05 -27.87 10.94
N ASN A 111 -3.18 -28.42 11.33
CA ASN A 111 -4.30 -27.67 11.91
C ASN A 111 -3.91 -26.87 13.16
N ASN A 112 -3.06 -27.40 14.03
CA ASN A 112 -2.66 -26.74 15.28
C ASN A 112 -1.82 -25.49 14.95
N THR A 113 -0.86 -25.63 14.04
CA THR A 113 -0.03 -24.52 13.57
C THR A 113 -0.87 -23.43 12.89
N VAL A 114 -1.86 -23.81 12.10
CA VAL A 114 -2.79 -22.85 11.46
C VAL A 114 -3.60 -22.10 12.51
N LEU A 115 -4.12 -22.78 13.54
CA LEU A 115 -4.89 -22.14 14.61
C LEU A 115 -4.06 -21.18 15.45
N GLU A 116 -2.81 -21.52 15.73
CA GLU A 116 -1.93 -20.66 16.55
C GLU A 116 -1.33 -19.47 15.79
N LYS A 117 -0.96 -19.66 14.54
CA LYS A 117 -0.17 -18.67 13.77
C LYS A 117 -0.92 -18.04 12.59
N GLY A 118 -1.97 -18.70 12.11
CA GLY A 118 -2.72 -18.25 10.92
C GLY A 118 -3.43 -16.93 11.12
N LEU A 119 -3.90 -16.64 12.34
CA LEU A 119 -4.59 -15.38 12.65
C LEU A 119 -3.74 -14.16 12.30
N TYR A 120 -2.48 -14.14 12.72
CA TYR A 120 -1.56 -13.02 12.44
C TYR A 120 -1.33 -12.81 10.93
N TYR A 121 -1.26 -13.91 10.19
CA TYR A 121 -1.13 -13.86 8.74
C TYR A 121 -2.36 -13.23 8.08
N TYR A 122 -3.57 -13.67 8.47
CA TYR A 122 -4.82 -13.14 7.91
C TYR A 122 -5.01 -11.66 8.28
N GLN A 123 -4.75 -11.27 9.53
CA GLN A 123 -4.81 -9.87 9.97
C GLN A 123 -3.83 -8.99 9.20
N GLY A 124 -2.59 -9.43 9.02
CA GLY A 124 -1.59 -8.69 8.21
C GLY A 124 -2.06 -8.44 6.78
N ASN A 125 -2.64 -9.46 6.14
CA ASN A 125 -3.20 -9.32 4.80
C ASN A 125 -4.42 -8.38 4.75
N ASP A 126 -5.24 -8.36 5.78
CA ASP A 126 -6.40 -7.48 5.84
C ASP A 126 -5.97 -6.04 6.05
N PHE A 127 -5.01 -5.75 6.94
CA PHE A 127 -4.42 -4.42 7.09
C PHE A 127 -3.77 -3.92 5.79
N ALA A 128 -3.00 -4.77 5.09
CA ALA A 128 -2.44 -4.44 3.78
C ALA A 128 -3.53 -4.05 2.78
N SER A 129 -4.63 -4.79 2.77
CA SER A 129 -5.77 -4.50 1.89
C SER A 129 -6.41 -3.17 2.25
N GLU A 130 -6.66 -2.92 3.55
CA GLU A 130 -7.27 -1.67 4.02
C GLU A 130 -6.42 -0.45 3.68
N LEU A 131 -5.10 -0.52 3.81
CA LEU A 131 -4.20 0.57 3.40
C LEU A 131 -4.41 0.92 1.93
N VAL A 132 -4.36 -0.06 1.03
CA VAL A 132 -4.52 0.18 -0.41
C VAL A 132 -5.94 0.63 -0.76
N TYR A 133 -6.97 0.09 -0.10
CA TYR A 133 -8.35 0.54 -0.29
C TYR A 133 -8.55 1.98 0.21
N SER A 134 -7.88 2.38 1.30
CA SER A 134 -7.95 3.73 1.85
C SER A 134 -7.37 4.77 0.89
N ILE A 135 -6.26 4.47 0.22
CA ILE A 135 -5.73 5.34 -0.84
C ILE A 135 -6.74 5.48 -1.99
N GLY A 136 -7.43 4.40 -2.35
CA GLY A 136 -8.49 4.48 -3.36
C GLY A 136 -9.65 5.37 -2.93
N ARG A 137 -10.11 5.22 -1.68
CA ARG A 137 -11.18 6.04 -1.08
C ARG A 137 -10.80 7.53 -0.94
N LEU A 138 -9.51 7.84 -0.78
CA LEU A 138 -9.02 9.20 -0.81
C LEU A 138 -8.95 9.76 -2.24
N CYS A 139 -8.41 8.98 -3.16
CA CYS A 139 -8.16 9.43 -4.53
C CYS A 139 -9.45 9.69 -5.32
N GLU A 140 -10.51 8.90 -5.06
CA GLU A 140 -11.78 8.99 -5.78
C GLU A 140 -12.47 10.35 -5.61
N PRO A 141 -12.76 10.83 -4.38
CA PRO A 141 -13.37 12.14 -4.19
C PRO A 141 -12.45 13.30 -4.62
N CYS A 142 -11.13 13.18 -4.49
CA CYS A 142 -10.20 14.18 -5.03
C CYS A 142 -10.31 14.28 -6.57
N LEU A 143 -10.44 13.14 -7.23
CA LEU A 143 -10.64 13.09 -8.68
C LEU A 143 -11.98 13.72 -9.08
N GLU A 144 -13.06 13.34 -8.39
CA GLU A 144 -14.40 13.88 -8.64
C GLU A 144 -14.47 15.39 -8.41
N HIS A 145 -13.82 15.89 -7.36
CA HIS A 145 -13.77 17.32 -7.05
C HIS A 145 -13.19 18.14 -8.21
N ILE A 146 -12.10 17.68 -8.79
CA ILE A 146 -11.42 18.39 -9.88
C ILE A 146 -12.14 18.16 -11.22
N ASP A 147 -12.59 16.95 -11.49
CA ASP A 147 -13.27 16.60 -12.75
C ASP A 147 -14.61 17.35 -12.90
N ASN A 148 -15.29 17.60 -11.78
CA ASN A 148 -16.54 18.39 -11.73
C ASN A 148 -16.32 19.90 -11.58
N ASN A 149 -15.08 20.38 -11.60
CA ASN A 149 -14.72 21.80 -11.43
C ASN A 149 -15.31 22.42 -10.14
N PHE A 150 -15.28 21.69 -9.03
CA PHE A 150 -15.67 22.26 -7.75
C PHE A 150 -14.71 23.36 -7.31
N LYS A 151 -15.16 24.22 -6.40
CA LYS A 151 -14.35 25.35 -5.95
C LYS A 151 -13.03 24.87 -5.34
N PRO A 152 -11.88 25.39 -5.82
CA PRO A 152 -10.57 25.04 -5.25
C PRO A 152 -10.48 25.34 -3.76
N LEU A 153 -9.64 24.59 -3.05
CA LEU A 153 -9.31 24.90 -1.66
C LEU A 153 -8.63 26.27 -1.57
N ASP A 154 -8.97 27.02 -0.54
CA ASP A 154 -8.27 28.27 -0.23
C ASP A 154 -6.88 28.01 0.37
N THR A 155 -6.12 29.09 0.61
CA THR A 155 -4.74 29.00 1.09
C THR A 155 -4.65 28.38 2.50
N ILE A 156 -5.63 28.65 3.36
CA ILE A 156 -5.67 28.13 4.73
C ILE A 156 -5.94 26.64 4.69
N GLN A 157 -6.99 26.23 3.96
CA GLN A 157 -7.33 24.83 3.77
C GLN A 157 -6.19 24.02 3.14
N LYS A 158 -5.47 24.59 2.16
CA LYS A 158 -4.29 23.95 1.56
C LYS A 158 -3.18 23.75 2.59
N GLY A 159 -2.96 24.72 3.48
CA GLY A 159 -1.97 24.62 4.55
C GLY A 159 -2.33 23.50 5.53
N GLU A 160 -3.54 23.50 6.07
CA GLU A 160 -4.01 22.45 6.99
C GLU A 160 -3.95 21.06 6.37
N PHE A 161 -4.27 20.94 5.10
CA PHE A 161 -4.18 19.67 4.37
C PHE A 161 -2.73 19.19 4.20
N SER A 162 -1.78 20.11 3.99
CA SER A 162 -0.35 19.79 3.91
C SER A 162 0.19 19.31 5.25
N ASP A 163 -0.13 20.00 6.35
CA ASP A 163 0.34 19.67 7.69
C ASP A 163 -0.10 18.24 8.10
N VAL A 164 -1.39 17.94 7.90
CA VAL A 164 -1.93 16.58 8.14
C VAL A 164 -1.26 15.53 7.24
N THR A 165 -0.96 15.91 6.00
CA THR A 165 -0.27 15.01 5.05
C THR A 165 1.13 14.65 5.53
N GLU A 166 1.90 15.63 6.00
CA GLU A 166 3.25 15.41 6.52
C GLU A 166 3.23 14.46 7.72
N ASP A 167 2.29 14.64 8.65
CA ASP A 167 2.14 13.78 9.82
C ASP A 167 1.79 12.33 9.44
N ILE A 168 0.87 12.13 8.47
CA ILE A 168 0.50 10.78 7.99
C ILE A 168 1.69 10.12 7.28
N VAL A 169 2.40 10.84 6.41
CA VAL A 169 3.58 10.34 5.70
C VAL A 169 4.66 9.94 6.71
N TYR A 170 4.92 10.76 7.72
CA TYR A 170 5.85 10.45 8.78
C TYR A 170 5.50 9.13 9.51
N LEU A 171 4.24 8.94 9.89
CA LEU A 171 3.79 7.69 10.54
C LEU A 171 3.97 6.46 9.64
N LEU A 172 3.64 6.59 8.36
CA LEU A 172 3.84 5.51 7.38
C LEU A 172 5.32 5.15 7.22
N GLN A 173 6.20 6.17 7.18
CA GLN A 173 7.66 5.98 7.09
C GLN A 173 8.21 5.27 8.32
N VAL A 174 7.80 5.68 9.52
CA VAL A 174 8.22 5.03 10.76
C VAL A 174 7.76 3.57 10.79
N CYS A 175 6.51 3.30 10.48
CA CYS A 175 5.98 1.93 10.41
C CYS A 175 6.78 1.07 9.40
N ARG A 176 7.05 1.60 8.21
CA ARG A 176 7.84 0.92 7.19
C ARG A 176 9.25 0.62 7.68
N HIS A 177 9.93 1.62 8.23
CA HIS A 177 11.31 1.48 8.72
C HIS A 177 11.43 0.46 9.85
N LYS A 178 10.51 0.50 10.83
CA LYS A 178 10.48 -0.49 11.91
C LYS A 178 10.25 -1.90 11.37
N MET A 179 9.37 -2.08 10.40
CA MET A 179 9.10 -3.36 9.77
C MET A 179 10.28 -3.88 8.93
N GLU A 180 10.98 -3.01 8.21
CA GLU A 180 12.21 -3.34 7.45
C GLU A 180 13.31 -3.87 8.39
N ASN A 181 13.50 -3.21 9.52
CA ASN A 181 14.55 -3.52 10.50
C ASN A 181 14.15 -4.61 11.50
N ASN A 182 12.94 -5.13 11.43
CA ASN A 182 12.43 -6.11 12.41
C ASN A 182 12.38 -5.54 13.84
N ASP A 183 12.27 -4.22 13.97
CA ASP A 183 12.17 -3.49 15.23
C ASP A 183 10.70 -3.27 15.57
N TYR A 184 10.19 -4.04 16.51
CA TYR A 184 8.79 -3.99 16.96
C TYR A 184 8.67 -3.46 18.39
N GLU A 185 9.76 -2.95 18.95
CA GLU A 185 9.75 -2.36 20.26
C GLU A 185 9.34 -0.89 20.20
N ASP A 186 8.72 -0.41 21.28
CA ASP A 186 8.37 0.98 21.54
C ASP A 186 7.57 1.69 20.43
N PHE A 187 6.29 1.29 20.30
CA PHE A 187 5.31 1.96 19.45
C PHE A 187 4.42 2.98 20.20
N GLU A 188 4.68 3.24 21.47
CA GLU A 188 3.79 4.09 22.28
C GLU A 188 3.73 5.54 21.78
N ASN A 189 4.87 6.08 21.35
CA ASN A 189 4.93 7.43 20.82
C ASN A 189 4.21 7.58 19.49
N GLU A 190 4.40 6.63 18.59
CA GLU A 190 3.74 6.57 17.28
C GLU A 190 2.23 6.36 17.43
N LEU A 191 1.81 5.52 18.38
CA LEU A 191 0.40 5.31 18.68
C LEU A 191 -0.25 6.57 19.24
N ARG A 192 0.45 7.30 20.11
CA ARG A 192 -0.01 8.59 20.64
C ARG A 192 -0.18 9.61 19.52
N LYS A 193 0.84 9.78 18.67
CA LYS A 193 0.75 10.67 17.50
C LYS A 193 -0.40 10.30 16.57
N ALA A 194 -0.59 9.01 16.28
CA ALA A 194 -1.69 8.54 15.44
C ALA A 194 -3.07 8.84 16.06
N ASN A 195 -3.21 8.71 17.38
CA ASN A 195 -4.43 9.04 18.11
C ASN A 195 -4.69 10.55 18.11
N ASP A 196 -3.67 11.37 18.33
CA ASP A 196 -3.77 12.84 18.29
C ASP A 196 -4.19 13.30 16.88
N LEU A 197 -3.59 12.75 15.85
CA LEU A 197 -3.94 13.04 14.45
C LEU A 197 -5.39 12.63 14.13
N ASN A 198 -5.83 11.47 14.60
CA ASN A 198 -7.22 11.03 14.45
C ASN A 198 -8.20 11.96 15.16
N GLY A 199 -7.81 12.49 16.34
CA GLY A 199 -8.55 13.53 17.04
C GLY A 199 -8.68 14.81 16.21
N GLN A 200 -7.58 15.32 15.65
CA GLN A 200 -7.56 16.51 14.80
C GLN A 200 -8.46 16.33 13.56
N LEU A 201 -8.35 15.22 12.86
CA LEU A 201 -9.18 14.90 11.70
C LEU A 201 -10.68 14.82 12.03
N SER A 202 -11.02 14.44 13.25
CA SER A 202 -12.41 14.39 13.72
C SER A 202 -13.00 15.78 13.95
N HIS A 203 -12.19 16.79 14.24
CA HIS A 203 -12.59 18.18 14.42
C HIS A 203 -12.71 18.98 13.10
N LEU A 204 -12.13 18.47 12.00
CA LEU A 204 -12.22 19.07 10.66
C LEU A 204 -13.56 18.76 9.94
N LYS A 205 -14.47 18.06 10.57
CA LYS A 205 -15.83 17.81 10.08
C LYS A 205 -16.75 18.96 10.46
#